data_cec62570aa5a478a2088affb1e743017
#
_entry.id   cec62570aa5a478a2088affb1e743017
#
_cell.length_a   1.000
_cell.length_b   1.000
_cell.length_c   1.000
_cell.angle_alpha   90.00
_cell.angle_beta   90.00
_cell.angle_gamma   90.00
#
_symmetry.space_group_name_H-M   'P 1'
#
loop_
_entity.id
_entity.type
_entity.pdbx_description
1 polymer ?
#
loop_
_entity_poly.entity_id
_entity_poly.type
_entity_poly.pdbx_seq_one_letter_code
_entity_poly.pdbx_strand_id
1 'polypeptide(L)'
;MKNQSHPIVIVKKRKHKGHGHGSHGSWKIAYADFMTAMMAFFLVMWLISISSPKELIQIAEYFRTPLATAVTGGPRISNSDSPIPGGGDDYTQQQGEVKKQPNIDELKKRMEQARLKKLRGDLDQLIEADPKLRALRPHLKIDLVQEGLRIQIIDSQNRPMFKTGSADVEPYMRDILRAIAPVLNGIPNRISLSGHTDDFPYATGEKGYSNWELSADRANASRRELVAGGLDDGKVLRVVGMASTMRVTDRGPDDAINRRISLLVLNQQAEQA
;
A
#
# COMPACT_ATOMS: atom_id res chain seq x y z
N MET A 1 -62.71 -89.19 -49.84
CA MET A 1 -61.68 -88.18 -49.50
C MET A 1 -62.36 -86.84 -49.33
N LYS A 2 -62.45 -86.35 -48.09
CA LYS A 2 -63.10 -85.03 -47.76
C LYS A 2 -62.05 -83.99 -47.79
N ASN A 3 -62.12 -83.03 -48.75
CA ASN A 3 -61.35 -81.78 -48.75
C ASN A 3 -61.78 -80.83 -47.62
N GLN A 4 -61.01 -80.66 -46.66
CA GLN A 4 -61.23 -79.62 -45.66
C GLN A 4 -60.60 -78.27 -46.17
N SER A 5 -61.50 -77.34 -46.50
CA SER A 5 -61.15 -75.99 -46.83
C SER A 5 -60.89 -75.17 -45.53
N HIS A 6 -59.69 -74.76 -45.33
CA HIS A 6 -59.33 -73.88 -44.19
C HIS A 6 -59.82 -72.44 -44.47
N PRO A 7 -60.56 -71.78 -43.58
CA PRO A 7 -60.95 -70.40 -43.80
C PRO A 7 -59.78 -69.45 -43.66
N ILE A 8 -59.61 -68.59 -44.65
CA ILE A 8 -58.56 -67.54 -44.64
C ILE A 8 -59.07 -66.41 -43.71
N VAL A 9 -58.36 -66.25 -42.56
CA VAL A 9 -58.66 -65.14 -41.63
C VAL A 9 -57.84 -63.93 -42.03
N ILE A 10 -58.46 -62.90 -42.60
CA ILE A 10 -57.81 -61.60 -42.92
C ILE A 10 -57.85 -60.74 -41.67
N VAL A 11 -56.75 -60.62 -40.96
CA VAL A 11 -56.55 -59.70 -39.84
C VAL A 11 -56.23 -58.29 -40.36
N LYS A 12 -57.22 -57.39 -40.38
CA LYS A 12 -57.03 -55.97 -40.75
C LYS A 12 -56.35 -55.22 -39.56
N LYS A 13 -55.07 -55.06 -39.62
CA LYS A 13 -54.34 -54.29 -38.60
C LYS A 13 -54.70 -52.81 -38.72
N ARG A 14 -55.50 -52.31 -37.76
CA ARG A 14 -55.76 -50.84 -37.66
C ARG A 14 -54.44 -50.15 -37.33
N LYS A 15 -53.94 -49.30 -38.26
CA LYS A 15 -52.89 -48.33 -37.93
C LYS A 15 -53.50 -47.38 -36.89
N HIS A 16 -52.98 -47.45 -35.67
CA HIS A 16 -53.12 -46.34 -34.72
C HIS A 16 -52.58 -45.06 -35.39
N LYS A 17 -53.45 -44.11 -35.69
CA LYS A 17 -53.06 -42.74 -35.91
C LYS A 17 -52.49 -42.28 -34.61
N GLY A 18 -51.13 -42.31 -34.49
CA GLY A 18 -50.46 -41.58 -33.44
C GLY A 18 -50.84 -40.13 -33.59
N HIS A 19 -51.45 -39.58 -32.55
CA HIS A 19 -51.59 -38.14 -32.42
C HIS A 19 -50.16 -37.60 -32.47
N GLY A 20 -49.75 -37.11 -33.62
CA GLY A 20 -48.58 -36.31 -33.76
C GLY A 20 -48.83 -35.03 -32.93
N HIS A 21 -48.40 -35.05 -31.70
CA HIS A 21 -48.10 -33.81 -31.00
C HIS A 21 -47.09 -33.08 -31.90
N GLY A 22 -47.62 -32.15 -32.65
CA GLY A 22 -46.80 -31.30 -33.49
C GLY A 22 -45.71 -30.70 -32.64
N SER A 23 -44.47 -30.99 -33.01
CA SER A 23 -43.25 -30.47 -32.47
C SER A 23 -43.12 -28.93 -32.63
N HIS A 24 -44.24 -28.21 -32.66
CA HIS A 24 -44.29 -26.76 -32.87
C HIS A 24 -43.94 -25.93 -31.61
N GLY A 25 -43.67 -26.56 -30.47
CA GLY A 25 -43.30 -25.87 -29.23
C GLY A 25 -41.83 -25.97 -28.83
N SER A 26 -41.13 -27.01 -29.30
CA SER A 26 -39.74 -27.31 -28.88
C SER A 26 -38.75 -26.19 -29.19
N TRP A 27 -38.86 -25.59 -30.36
CA TRP A 27 -37.97 -24.49 -30.76
C TRP A 27 -38.22 -23.21 -29.94
N LYS A 28 -39.46 -22.97 -29.48
CA LYS A 28 -39.80 -21.81 -28.63
C LYS A 28 -39.17 -21.96 -27.26
N ILE A 29 -39.09 -23.17 -26.74
CA ILE A 29 -38.42 -23.45 -25.44
C ILE A 29 -36.93 -23.22 -25.58
N ALA A 30 -36.30 -23.73 -26.65
CA ALA A 30 -34.89 -23.51 -26.93
C ALA A 30 -34.59 -22.02 -27.17
N TYR A 31 -35.46 -21.30 -27.88
CA TYR A 31 -35.33 -19.86 -28.07
C TYR A 31 -35.47 -19.08 -26.76
N ALA A 32 -36.43 -19.44 -25.91
CA ALA A 32 -36.60 -18.80 -24.60
C ALA A 32 -35.36 -19.04 -23.69
N ASP A 33 -34.79 -20.25 -23.67
CA ASP A 33 -33.59 -20.58 -22.93
C ASP A 33 -32.39 -19.77 -23.44
N PHE A 34 -32.21 -19.67 -24.77
CA PHE A 34 -31.18 -18.85 -25.36
C PHE A 34 -31.32 -17.37 -24.98
N MET A 35 -32.54 -16.82 -25.02
CA MET A 35 -32.82 -15.42 -24.66
C MET A 35 -32.56 -15.15 -23.19
N THR A 36 -32.93 -16.09 -22.29
CA THR A 36 -32.62 -15.94 -20.87
C THR A 36 -31.13 -16.02 -20.57
N ALA A 37 -30.42 -16.92 -21.23
CA ALA A 37 -28.94 -16.99 -21.13
C ALA A 37 -28.27 -15.71 -21.63
N MET A 38 -28.72 -15.17 -22.76
CA MET A 38 -28.22 -13.90 -23.30
C MET A 38 -28.50 -12.72 -22.36
N MET A 39 -29.70 -12.68 -21.74
CA MET A 39 -30.04 -11.66 -20.77
C MET A 39 -29.15 -11.77 -19.52
N ALA A 40 -28.94 -12.97 -18.99
CA ALA A 40 -28.07 -13.19 -17.85
C ALA A 40 -26.62 -12.78 -18.18
N PHE A 41 -26.12 -13.14 -19.35
CA PHE A 41 -24.78 -12.74 -19.81
C PHE A 41 -24.67 -11.22 -19.92
N PHE A 42 -25.67 -10.56 -20.49
CA PHE A 42 -25.66 -9.10 -20.60
C PHE A 42 -25.68 -8.42 -19.22
N LEU A 43 -26.49 -8.91 -18.28
CA LEU A 43 -26.53 -8.40 -16.91
C LEU A 43 -25.17 -8.54 -16.20
N VAL A 44 -24.50 -9.69 -16.36
CA VAL A 44 -23.15 -9.89 -15.80
C VAL A 44 -22.13 -8.93 -16.44
N MET A 45 -22.13 -8.80 -17.76
CA MET A 45 -21.27 -7.89 -18.47
C MET A 45 -21.52 -6.42 -18.07
N TRP A 46 -22.80 -6.05 -17.92
CA TRP A 46 -23.15 -4.71 -17.46
C TRP A 46 -22.69 -4.46 -16.03
N LEU A 47 -22.86 -5.42 -15.12
CA LEU A 47 -22.38 -5.33 -13.74
C LEU A 47 -20.86 -5.17 -13.68
N ILE A 48 -20.12 -5.93 -14.49
CA ILE A 48 -18.67 -5.82 -14.59
C ILE A 48 -18.26 -4.44 -15.12
N SER A 49 -19.00 -3.90 -16.10
CA SER A 49 -18.69 -2.61 -16.72
C SER A 49 -18.85 -1.42 -15.76
N ILE A 50 -19.77 -1.48 -14.80
CA ILE A 50 -19.99 -0.41 -13.83
C ILE A 50 -19.17 -0.60 -12.53
N SER A 51 -18.59 -1.79 -12.32
CA SER A 51 -17.80 -2.08 -11.12
C SER A 51 -16.44 -1.44 -11.18
N SER A 52 -15.97 -0.89 -10.06
CA SER A 52 -14.62 -0.35 -9.98
C SER A 52 -13.56 -1.47 -10.04
N PRO A 53 -12.32 -1.19 -10.48
CA PRO A 53 -11.25 -2.20 -10.53
C PRO A 53 -11.01 -2.90 -9.19
N LYS A 54 -11.25 -2.21 -8.07
CA LYS A 54 -11.11 -2.79 -6.71
C LYS A 54 -12.20 -3.82 -6.41
N GLU A 55 -13.44 -3.56 -6.84
CA GLU A 55 -14.56 -4.48 -6.66
C GLU A 55 -14.42 -5.73 -7.54
N LEU A 56 -13.91 -5.57 -8.76
CA LEU A 56 -13.62 -6.70 -9.66
C LEU A 56 -12.59 -7.66 -9.07
N ILE A 57 -11.54 -7.14 -8.44
CA ILE A 57 -10.53 -7.95 -7.75
C ILE A 57 -11.17 -8.73 -6.58
N GLN A 58 -12.04 -8.10 -5.80
CA GLN A 58 -12.74 -8.74 -4.68
C GLN A 58 -13.68 -9.86 -5.15
N ILE A 59 -14.39 -9.64 -6.26
CA ILE A 59 -15.25 -10.66 -6.88
C ILE A 59 -14.41 -11.85 -7.38
N ALA A 60 -13.30 -11.58 -8.07
CA ALA A 60 -12.39 -12.61 -8.56
C ALA A 60 -11.78 -13.43 -7.39
N GLU A 61 -11.45 -12.80 -6.28
CA GLU A 61 -10.91 -13.45 -5.09
C GLU A 61 -11.96 -14.31 -4.38
N TYR A 62 -13.21 -13.87 -4.34
CA TYR A 62 -14.35 -14.67 -3.83
C TYR A 62 -14.52 -15.98 -4.60
N PHE A 63 -14.38 -16.00 -5.92
CA PHE A 63 -14.47 -17.22 -6.73
C PHE A 63 -13.20 -18.09 -6.70
N ARG A 64 -12.05 -17.53 -6.36
CA ARG A 64 -10.80 -18.31 -6.18
C ARG A 64 -10.77 -19.09 -4.87
N THR A 65 -11.28 -18.52 -3.80
CA THR A 65 -11.16 -19.07 -2.45
C THR A 65 -11.93 -20.38 -2.23
N PRO A 66 -13.18 -20.56 -2.71
CA PRO A 66 -13.93 -21.79 -2.52
C PRO A 66 -13.34 -23.01 -3.23
N LEU A 67 -12.74 -22.81 -4.41
CA LEU A 67 -12.14 -23.90 -5.17
C LEU A 67 -10.86 -24.45 -4.50
N ALA A 68 -10.06 -23.56 -3.90
CA ALA A 68 -8.86 -23.96 -3.18
C ALA A 68 -9.19 -24.74 -1.89
N THR A 69 -10.21 -24.32 -1.14
CA THR A 69 -10.65 -25.00 0.08
C THR A 69 -11.38 -26.30 -0.18
N ALA A 70 -12.16 -26.40 -1.26
CA ALA A 70 -12.87 -27.62 -1.63
C ALA A 70 -11.93 -28.73 -2.15
N VAL A 71 -10.81 -28.38 -2.77
CA VAL A 71 -9.85 -29.34 -3.38
C VAL A 71 -8.74 -29.75 -2.40
N THR A 72 -8.31 -28.87 -1.50
CA THR A 72 -7.13 -29.13 -0.64
C THR A 72 -7.46 -29.41 0.83
N GLY A 73 -8.75 -29.40 1.24
CA GLY A 73 -9.10 -29.63 2.65
C GLY A 73 -8.38 -28.64 3.55
N GLY A 74 -8.73 -27.35 3.48
CA GLY A 74 -8.08 -26.27 4.21
C GLY A 74 -7.89 -26.52 5.70
N PRO A 75 -6.95 -25.86 6.37
CA PRO A 75 -6.64 -26.09 7.78
C PRO A 75 -7.89 -25.88 8.63
N ARG A 76 -8.24 -26.87 9.44
CA ARG A 76 -9.35 -26.82 10.40
C ARG A 76 -9.04 -25.73 11.43
N ILE A 77 -9.64 -24.56 11.23
CA ILE A 77 -9.62 -23.47 12.21
C ILE A 77 -11.02 -23.38 12.80
N SER A 78 -11.44 -24.39 13.51
CA SER A 78 -12.45 -24.24 14.57
C SER A 78 -12.61 -25.58 15.31
N ASN A 79 -12.70 -25.50 16.63
CA ASN A 79 -13.11 -26.58 17.54
C ASN A 79 -14.63 -26.77 17.49
N SER A 80 -15.25 -26.90 16.32
CA SER A 80 -16.68 -27.21 16.23
C SER A 80 -16.86 -28.71 15.99
N ASP A 81 -17.56 -29.37 16.87
CA ASP A 81 -18.01 -30.77 16.79
C ASP A 81 -19.11 -30.99 15.73
N SER A 82 -19.04 -30.32 14.59
CA SER A 82 -20.00 -30.51 13.51
C SER A 82 -19.67 -31.77 12.73
N PRO A 83 -20.63 -32.71 12.57
CA PRO A 83 -20.38 -33.96 11.87
C PRO A 83 -20.27 -33.83 10.34
N ILE A 84 -20.40 -32.64 9.81
CA ILE A 84 -20.28 -32.37 8.36
C ILE A 84 -19.01 -31.57 8.10
N PRO A 85 -18.00 -32.12 7.38
CA PRO A 85 -16.81 -31.38 7.03
C PRO A 85 -17.18 -30.23 6.05
N GLY A 86 -17.03 -28.98 6.49
CA GLY A 86 -17.34 -27.78 5.70
C GLY A 86 -18.72 -27.14 5.99
N GLY A 87 -19.48 -27.65 6.97
CA GLY A 87 -20.70 -26.99 7.46
C GLY A 87 -20.31 -25.77 8.31
N GLY A 88 -20.73 -24.58 7.87
CA GLY A 88 -20.48 -23.34 8.59
C GLY A 88 -21.22 -23.33 9.92
N ASP A 89 -20.59 -22.71 10.91
CA ASP A 89 -21.16 -22.50 12.23
C ASP A 89 -22.33 -21.51 12.20
N ASP A 90 -23.39 -21.93 12.89
CA ASP A 90 -24.42 -21.09 13.52
C ASP A 90 -25.29 -20.20 12.64
N TYR A 91 -26.50 -20.67 12.38
CA TYR A 91 -27.61 -19.92 11.75
C TYR A 91 -28.14 -18.73 12.58
N THR A 92 -27.55 -18.45 13.75
CA THR A 92 -27.97 -17.36 14.64
C THR A 92 -27.10 -16.13 14.58
N GLN A 93 -25.98 -16.16 13.87
CA GLN A 93 -25.22 -14.94 13.59
C GLN A 93 -25.92 -14.15 12.48
N GLN A 94 -26.41 -12.98 12.86
CA GLN A 94 -27.04 -12.00 11.98
C GLN A 94 -26.21 -11.82 10.70
N GLN A 95 -26.84 -12.17 9.58
CA GLN A 95 -26.37 -11.94 8.24
C GLN A 95 -26.04 -10.46 8.08
N GLY A 96 -24.83 -10.15 7.69
CA GLY A 96 -24.51 -8.82 7.17
C GLY A 96 -23.09 -8.35 7.26
N GLU A 97 -22.26 -8.85 8.16
CA GLU A 97 -20.85 -8.50 8.16
C GLU A 97 -20.02 -9.68 7.64
N VAL A 98 -19.76 -9.66 6.34
CA VAL A 98 -18.55 -10.30 5.81
C VAL A 98 -17.40 -9.70 6.62
N LYS A 99 -16.88 -10.43 7.60
CA LYS A 99 -15.60 -10.07 8.24
C LYS A 99 -14.62 -10.00 7.08
N LYS A 100 -14.37 -8.78 6.57
CA LYS A 100 -13.29 -8.53 5.62
C LYS A 100 -12.07 -9.18 6.25
N GLN A 101 -11.59 -10.27 5.66
CA GLN A 101 -10.25 -10.75 6.02
C GLN A 101 -9.37 -9.53 5.88
N PRO A 102 -8.68 -9.13 6.94
CA PRO A 102 -7.89 -7.92 6.88
C PRO A 102 -6.92 -8.10 5.71
N ASN A 103 -7.05 -7.22 4.73
CA ASN A 103 -6.13 -7.21 3.60
C ASN A 103 -4.73 -7.17 4.18
N ILE A 104 -3.92 -8.18 3.92
CA ILE A 104 -2.56 -8.33 4.48
C ILE A 104 -1.77 -7.03 4.24
N ASP A 105 -1.99 -6.37 3.12
CA ASP A 105 -1.34 -5.11 2.79
C ASP A 105 -1.86 -3.94 3.65
N GLU A 106 -3.15 -3.93 4.00
CA GLU A 106 -3.69 -2.94 4.96
C GLU A 106 -3.14 -3.18 6.38
N LEU A 107 -3.02 -4.43 6.79
CA LEU A 107 -2.40 -4.76 8.08
C LEU A 107 -0.93 -4.33 8.10
N LYS A 108 -0.16 -4.64 7.07
CA LYS A 108 1.24 -4.20 6.94
C LYS A 108 1.34 -2.67 7.03
N LYS A 109 0.51 -1.94 6.27
CA LYS A 109 0.47 -0.47 6.32
C LYS A 109 0.13 0.06 7.71
N ARG A 110 -0.85 -0.52 8.40
CA ARG A 110 -1.22 -0.12 9.77
C ARG A 110 -0.08 -0.38 10.77
N MET A 111 0.57 -1.54 10.67
CA MET A 111 1.72 -1.88 11.51
C MET A 111 2.89 -0.93 11.26
N GLU A 112 3.16 -0.59 10.01
CA GLU A 112 4.21 0.36 9.64
C GLU A 112 3.91 1.77 10.15
N GLN A 113 2.68 2.25 9.97
CA GLN A 113 2.25 3.54 10.52
C GLN A 113 2.34 3.58 12.04
N ALA A 114 1.98 2.49 12.73
CA ALA A 114 2.14 2.40 14.18
C ALA A 114 3.60 2.46 14.60
N ARG A 115 4.51 1.81 13.83
CA ARG A 115 5.96 1.85 14.06
C ARG A 115 6.52 3.26 13.87
N LEU A 116 6.14 3.95 12.79
CA LEU A 116 6.59 5.34 12.55
C LEU A 116 6.04 6.32 13.61
N LYS A 117 4.80 6.10 14.09
CA LYS A 117 4.25 6.87 15.21
C LYS A 117 5.01 6.63 16.50
N LYS A 118 5.38 5.37 16.78
CA LYS A 118 6.20 5.03 17.94
C LYS A 118 7.57 5.70 17.84
N LEU A 119 8.24 5.60 16.69
CA LEU A 119 9.52 6.26 16.44
C LEU A 119 9.44 7.78 16.70
N ARG A 120 8.37 8.43 16.24
CA ARG A 120 8.13 9.84 16.55
C ARG A 120 8.07 10.09 18.06
N GLY A 121 7.31 9.26 18.78
CA GLY A 121 7.21 9.34 20.24
C GLY A 121 8.56 9.16 20.94
N ASP A 122 9.35 8.18 20.50
CA ASP A 122 10.69 7.90 21.07
C ASP A 122 11.65 9.08 20.82
N LEU A 123 11.57 9.72 19.64
CA LEU A 123 12.35 10.92 19.32
C LEU A 123 11.89 12.13 20.15
N ASP A 124 10.59 12.35 20.30
CA ASP A 124 10.06 13.45 21.14
C ASP A 124 10.47 13.24 22.62
N GLN A 125 10.42 12.02 23.14
CA GLN A 125 10.90 11.68 24.47
C GLN A 125 12.41 11.93 24.64
N LEU A 126 13.23 11.54 23.66
CA LEU A 126 14.67 11.78 23.67
C LEU A 126 14.97 13.29 23.74
N ILE A 127 14.26 14.09 22.94
CA ILE A 127 14.42 15.54 22.89
C ILE A 127 14.05 16.19 24.23
N GLU A 128 12.96 15.72 24.87
CA GLU A 128 12.50 16.25 26.14
C GLU A 128 13.36 15.81 27.33
N ALA A 129 13.97 14.61 27.25
CA ALA A 129 14.83 14.08 28.31
C ALA A 129 16.18 14.78 28.42
N ASP A 130 16.76 15.23 27.30
CA ASP A 130 18.05 15.91 27.28
C ASP A 130 17.83 17.44 27.25
N PRO A 131 18.28 18.18 28.30
CA PRO A 131 18.16 19.65 28.36
C PRO A 131 18.79 20.36 27.17
N LYS A 132 19.89 19.82 26.60
CA LYS A 132 20.56 20.39 25.44
C LYS A 132 19.70 20.25 24.19
N LEU A 133 19.11 19.09 23.97
CA LEU A 133 18.23 18.83 22.83
C LEU A 133 16.90 19.59 22.95
N ARG A 134 16.36 19.71 24.19
CA ARG A 134 15.15 20.50 24.47
C ARG A 134 15.35 21.98 24.08
N ALA A 135 16.51 22.57 24.36
CA ALA A 135 16.82 23.93 23.93
C ALA A 135 16.86 24.10 22.41
N LEU A 136 17.01 22.99 21.65
CA LEU A 136 17.06 22.95 20.20
C LEU A 136 15.73 22.55 19.56
N ARG A 137 14.70 22.26 20.38
CA ARG A 137 13.36 21.86 19.89
C ARG A 137 12.78 22.81 18.83
N PRO A 138 12.95 24.15 18.90
CA PRO A 138 12.45 25.07 17.87
C PRO A 138 13.07 24.85 16.48
N HIS A 139 14.26 24.25 16.42
CA HIS A 139 14.96 23.93 15.17
C HIS A 139 14.62 22.55 14.60
N LEU A 140 13.85 21.75 15.35
CA LEU A 140 13.49 20.39 14.97
C LEU A 140 11.99 20.30 14.66
N LYS A 141 11.67 19.87 13.45
CA LYS A 141 10.32 19.60 13.01
C LYS A 141 10.17 18.12 12.66
N ILE A 142 9.25 17.43 13.31
CA ILE A 142 9.03 15.99 13.14
C ILE A 142 7.59 15.77 12.72
N ASP A 143 7.37 15.38 11.46
CA ASP A 143 6.06 15.22 10.85
C ASP A 143 5.90 13.85 10.21
N LEU A 144 4.71 13.23 10.37
CA LEU A 144 4.31 12.09 9.55
C LEU A 144 3.84 12.60 8.19
N VAL A 145 4.46 12.11 7.13
CA VAL A 145 4.13 12.42 5.74
C VAL A 145 3.73 11.14 4.99
N GLN A 146 3.29 11.29 3.75
CA GLN A 146 2.84 10.15 2.95
C GLN A 146 3.96 9.11 2.72
N GLU A 147 5.19 9.56 2.55
CA GLU A 147 6.37 8.73 2.31
C GLU A 147 6.98 8.13 3.59
N GLY A 148 6.55 8.58 4.79
CA GLY A 148 7.10 8.09 6.05
C GLY A 148 7.14 9.11 7.18
N LEU A 149 8.21 9.10 7.99
CA LEU A 149 8.48 10.08 9.04
C LEU A 149 9.56 11.05 8.60
N ARG A 150 9.22 12.31 8.50
CA ARG A 150 10.13 13.38 8.12
C ARG A 150 10.63 14.12 9.37
N ILE A 151 11.93 14.17 9.54
CA ILE A 151 12.64 14.92 10.57
C ILE A 151 13.39 16.03 9.85
N GLN A 152 13.05 17.28 10.13
CA GLN A 152 13.72 18.43 9.55
C GLN A 152 14.50 19.17 10.63
N ILE A 153 15.75 19.45 10.36
CA ILE A 153 16.59 20.36 11.15
C ILE A 153 16.67 21.65 10.36
N ILE A 154 16.19 22.73 10.97
CA ILE A 154 15.97 24.00 10.31
C ILE A 154 16.99 25.03 10.85
N ASP A 155 17.58 25.76 9.94
CA ASP A 155 18.50 26.85 10.25
C ASP A 155 17.76 28.07 10.83
N SER A 156 18.47 28.86 11.60
CA SER A 156 17.99 30.18 12.03
C SER A 156 19.10 31.24 11.86
N GLN A 157 18.68 32.50 11.76
CA GLN A 157 19.63 33.61 11.57
C GLN A 157 20.69 33.70 12.67
N ASN A 158 20.33 33.29 13.90
CA ASN A 158 21.21 33.41 15.06
C ASN A 158 21.97 32.11 15.39
N ARG A 159 21.64 30.98 14.69
CA ARG A 159 22.27 29.69 14.95
C ARG A 159 22.34 28.88 13.66
N PRO A 160 23.37 29.12 12.82
CA PRO A 160 23.55 28.41 11.57
C PRO A 160 23.93 26.94 11.81
N MET A 161 23.36 26.00 11.03
CA MET A 161 23.68 24.58 11.11
C MET A 161 25.07 24.24 10.58
N PHE A 162 25.53 25.01 9.61
CA PHE A 162 26.83 24.86 8.96
C PHE A 162 27.52 26.20 8.95
N LYS A 163 28.85 26.16 8.84
CA LYS A 163 29.61 27.38 8.58
C LYS A 163 29.19 28.01 7.25
N THR A 164 29.22 29.30 7.17
CA THR A 164 28.80 30.05 5.99
C THR A 164 29.53 29.57 4.74
N GLY A 165 28.78 29.24 3.69
CA GLY A 165 29.35 28.75 2.42
C GLY A 165 30.03 27.39 2.49
N SER A 166 29.96 26.67 3.59
CA SER A 166 30.61 25.38 3.82
C SER A 166 29.62 24.26 4.18
N ALA A 167 30.08 23.03 4.08
CA ALA A 167 29.45 21.83 4.63
C ALA A 167 29.99 21.43 6.02
N ASP A 168 30.81 22.27 6.65
CA ASP A 168 31.31 22.04 8.00
C ASP A 168 30.17 22.16 9.00
N VAL A 169 29.90 21.07 9.70
CA VAL A 169 28.78 20.95 10.64
C VAL A 169 29.08 21.68 11.95
N GLU A 170 28.21 22.56 12.37
CA GLU A 170 28.32 23.23 13.67
C GLU A 170 28.11 22.27 14.86
N PRO A 171 28.77 22.52 16.02
CA PRO A 171 28.75 21.58 17.14
C PRO A 171 27.34 21.16 17.60
N TYR A 172 26.41 22.12 17.69
CA TYR A 172 25.05 21.79 18.13
C TYR A 172 24.30 20.90 17.15
N MET A 173 24.50 21.09 15.85
CA MET A 173 23.92 20.25 14.80
C MET A 173 24.47 18.83 14.87
N ARG A 174 25.78 18.72 15.16
CA ARG A 174 26.46 17.43 15.38
C ARG A 174 25.85 16.71 16.58
N ASP A 175 25.62 17.41 17.68
CA ASP A 175 25.01 16.83 18.88
C ASP A 175 23.61 16.31 18.60
N ILE A 176 22.77 17.04 17.84
CA ILE A 176 21.45 16.57 17.39
C ILE A 176 21.57 15.30 16.58
N LEU A 177 22.38 15.30 15.52
CA LEU A 177 22.50 14.16 14.61
C LEU A 177 22.99 12.91 15.33
N ARG A 178 23.98 13.05 16.20
CA ARG A 178 24.50 11.92 16.98
C ARG A 178 23.53 11.41 18.02
N ALA A 179 22.72 12.28 18.61
CA ALA A 179 21.73 11.87 19.60
C ALA A 179 20.55 11.10 18.99
N ILE A 180 20.10 11.46 17.78
CA ILE A 180 18.98 10.78 17.11
C ILE A 180 19.41 9.47 16.42
N ALA A 181 20.69 9.31 16.10
CA ALA A 181 21.22 8.17 15.34
C ALA A 181 20.86 6.78 15.97
N PRO A 182 21.03 6.55 17.28
CA PRO A 182 20.69 5.27 17.92
C PRO A 182 19.20 4.95 17.81
N VAL A 183 18.33 5.97 17.95
CA VAL A 183 16.87 5.79 17.87
C VAL A 183 16.47 5.38 16.45
N LEU A 184 17.11 5.93 15.43
CA LEU A 184 16.87 5.56 14.04
C LEU A 184 17.34 4.14 13.70
N ASN A 185 18.30 3.58 14.44
CA ASN A 185 18.69 2.18 14.29
C ASN A 185 17.63 1.20 14.77
N GLY A 186 16.77 1.60 15.70
CA GLY A 186 15.75 0.75 16.31
C GLY A 186 14.64 0.26 15.36
N ILE A 187 14.58 0.80 14.13
CA ILE A 187 13.57 0.45 13.13
C ILE A 187 14.22 -0.15 11.87
N PRO A 188 13.55 -1.02 11.11
CA PRO A 188 14.11 -1.63 9.89
C PRO A 188 14.11 -0.69 8.68
N ASN A 189 13.36 0.41 8.73
CA ASN A 189 13.16 1.32 7.61
C ASN A 189 14.46 1.99 7.16
N ARG A 190 14.58 2.24 5.86
CA ARG A 190 15.68 2.99 5.27
C ARG A 190 15.46 4.49 5.35
N ILE A 191 16.54 5.24 5.20
CA ILE A 191 16.56 6.70 5.37
C ILE A 191 17.03 7.37 4.09
N SER A 192 16.31 8.42 3.69
CA SER A 192 16.74 9.36 2.66
C SER A 192 17.14 10.68 3.32
N LEU A 193 18.35 11.19 3.02
CA LEU A 193 18.79 12.50 3.47
C LEU A 193 18.72 13.49 2.33
N SER A 194 18.17 14.68 2.57
CA SER A 194 18.17 15.77 1.60
C SER A 194 18.62 17.07 2.24
N GLY A 195 19.50 17.78 1.51
CA GLY A 195 19.96 19.12 1.86
C GLY A 195 19.23 20.17 1.03
N HIS A 196 18.91 21.30 1.66
CA HIS A 196 18.28 22.43 1.01
C HIS A 196 19.04 23.73 1.34
N THR A 197 19.08 24.66 0.39
CA THR A 197 19.62 26.01 0.56
C THR A 197 18.51 27.04 0.41
N ASP A 198 18.78 28.27 0.80
CA ASP A 198 18.05 29.45 0.37
C ASP A 198 18.37 29.78 -1.10
N ASP A 199 17.76 30.86 -1.60
CA ASP A 199 17.90 31.28 -3.00
C ASP A 199 19.11 32.20 -3.24
N PHE A 200 19.88 32.52 -2.19
CA PHE A 200 21.10 33.26 -2.37
C PHE A 200 22.09 32.49 -3.26
N PRO A 201 22.55 33.09 -4.37
CA PRO A 201 23.53 32.43 -5.23
C PRO A 201 24.82 32.19 -4.47
N TYR A 202 25.43 31.02 -4.68
CA TYR A 202 26.78 30.76 -4.14
C TYR A 202 27.81 31.72 -4.73
N ALA A 203 28.84 32.03 -3.97
CA ALA A 203 29.83 33.09 -4.32
C ALA A 203 30.49 32.92 -5.69
N THR A 204 30.64 31.69 -6.20
CA THR A 204 31.23 31.40 -7.51
C THR A 204 30.19 31.41 -8.65
N GLY A 205 28.92 31.69 -8.38
CA GLY A 205 27.80 31.63 -9.35
C GLY A 205 27.50 30.21 -9.81
N GLU A 206 26.77 30.08 -10.93
CA GLU A 206 26.35 28.77 -11.47
C GLU A 206 27.47 28.02 -12.20
N LYS A 207 28.60 28.67 -12.46
CA LYS A 207 29.74 28.08 -13.17
C LYS A 207 30.74 27.51 -12.15
N GLY A 208 30.52 26.27 -11.73
CA GLY A 208 31.37 25.57 -10.81
C GLY A 208 30.63 25.03 -9.61
N TYR A 209 31.08 25.35 -8.39
CA TYR A 209 30.41 24.94 -7.16
C TYR A 209 29.22 25.84 -6.88
N SER A 210 28.03 25.27 -6.82
CA SER A 210 26.76 25.98 -6.71
C SER A 210 25.95 25.51 -5.49
N ASN A 211 24.74 26.02 -5.33
CA ASN A 211 23.80 25.55 -4.30
C ASN A 211 23.44 24.06 -4.44
N TRP A 212 23.60 23.48 -5.63
CA TRP A 212 23.39 22.05 -5.86
C TRP A 212 24.44 21.22 -5.14
N GLU A 213 25.72 21.53 -5.37
CA GLU A 213 26.84 20.85 -4.72
C GLU A 213 26.84 21.12 -3.22
N LEU A 214 26.62 22.39 -2.80
CA LEU A 214 26.57 22.75 -1.39
C LEU A 214 25.50 21.98 -0.63
N SER A 215 24.29 21.86 -1.19
CA SER A 215 23.21 21.14 -0.56
C SER A 215 23.46 19.63 -0.46
N ALA A 216 24.08 19.04 -1.49
CA ALA A 216 24.48 17.64 -1.49
C ALA A 216 25.61 17.36 -0.48
N ASP A 217 26.62 18.24 -0.41
CA ASP A 217 27.73 18.13 0.53
C ASP A 217 27.27 18.26 1.98
N ARG A 218 26.35 19.18 2.27
CA ARG A 218 25.72 19.33 3.59
C ARG A 218 24.91 18.10 4.00
N ALA A 219 24.15 17.54 3.08
CA ALA A 219 23.42 16.29 3.34
C ALA A 219 24.40 15.14 3.60
N ASN A 220 25.49 15.04 2.83
CA ASN A 220 26.51 14.01 3.04
C ASN A 220 27.33 14.23 4.33
N ALA A 221 27.61 15.48 4.72
CA ALA A 221 28.21 15.78 6.02
C ALA A 221 27.29 15.35 7.17
N SER A 222 25.97 15.59 7.05
CA SER A 222 24.98 15.13 8.03
C SER A 222 24.93 13.61 8.12
N ARG A 223 25.03 12.88 7.00
CA ARG A 223 25.15 11.42 6.99
C ARG A 223 26.35 10.94 7.79
N ARG A 224 27.52 11.56 7.57
CA ARG A 224 28.74 11.19 8.32
C ARG A 224 28.58 11.39 9.82
N GLU A 225 27.91 12.45 10.25
CA GLU A 225 27.66 12.69 11.69
C GLU A 225 26.66 11.70 12.28
N LEU A 226 25.63 11.28 11.51
CA LEU A 226 24.70 10.23 11.92
C LEU A 226 25.43 8.89 12.08
N VAL A 227 26.28 8.51 11.14
CA VAL A 227 27.10 7.28 11.23
C VAL A 227 28.06 7.34 12.41
N ALA A 228 28.72 8.49 12.62
CA ALA A 228 29.58 8.72 13.79
C ALA A 228 28.79 8.65 15.12
N GLY A 229 27.48 8.94 15.10
CA GLY A 229 26.55 8.77 16.21
C GLY A 229 26.02 7.34 16.38
N GLY A 230 26.45 6.40 15.52
CA GLY A 230 26.08 4.99 15.60
C GLY A 230 24.97 4.55 14.66
N LEU A 231 24.57 5.37 13.69
CA LEU A 231 23.66 4.92 12.61
C LEU A 231 24.39 3.91 11.72
N ASP A 232 23.74 2.78 11.45
CA ASP A 232 24.22 1.83 10.43
C ASP A 232 24.18 2.50 9.04
N ASP A 233 25.34 2.60 8.38
CA ASP A 233 25.47 3.21 7.04
C ASP A 233 24.61 2.50 5.99
N GLY A 234 24.37 1.19 6.14
CA GLY A 234 23.49 0.40 5.29
C GLY A 234 22.01 0.84 5.33
N LYS A 235 21.60 1.62 6.33
CA LYS A 235 20.25 2.20 6.42
C LYS A 235 20.07 3.43 5.53
N VAL A 236 21.13 4.08 5.13
CA VAL A 236 21.05 5.23 4.24
C VAL A 236 20.84 4.76 2.81
N LEU A 237 19.64 4.98 2.29
CA LEU A 237 19.28 4.61 0.91
C LEU A 237 19.86 5.60 -0.11
N ARG A 238 19.73 6.90 0.18
CA ARG A 238 20.14 7.96 -0.74
C ARG A 238 20.48 9.27 0.00
N VAL A 239 21.36 10.04 -0.62
CA VAL A 239 21.68 11.41 -0.21
C VAL A 239 21.43 12.32 -1.40
N VAL A 240 20.65 13.39 -1.22
CA VAL A 240 20.15 14.25 -2.29
C VAL A 240 20.42 15.71 -1.99
N GLY A 241 21.03 16.42 -2.95
CA GLY A 241 21.08 17.88 -2.95
C GLY A 241 19.85 18.43 -3.67
N MET A 242 19.12 19.31 -3.02
CA MET A 242 17.88 19.91 -3.55
C MET A 242 18.05 21.41 -3.85
N ALA A 243 19.19 21.99 -3.59
CA ALA A 243 19.40 23.43 -3.73
C ALA A 243 18.25 24.25 -3.15
N SER A 244 17.77 25.28 -3.84
CA SER A 244 16.61 26.11 -3.48
C SER A 244 15.30 25.69 -4.15
N THR A 245 15.24 24.51 -4.79
CA THR A 245 14.08 24.09 -5.59
C THR A 245 12.82 23.83 -4.76
N MET A 246 12.96 23.40 -3.51
CA MET A 246 11.84 23.10 -2.60
C MET A 246 11.79 24.13 -1.46
N ARG A 247 11.14 25.25 -1.72
CA ARG A 247 10.95 26.32 -0.73
C ARG A 247 9.82 25.99 0.23
N VAL A 248 9.89 26.57 1.44
CA VAL A 248 8.77 26.58 2.38
C VAL A 248 7.79 27.66 1.90
N THR A 249 6.57 27.28 1.58
CA THR A 249 5.59 28.04 0.79
C THR A 249 5.21 29.39 1.40
N ASP A 250 5.26 29.50 2.74
CA ASP A 250 4.77 30.70 3.47
C ASP A 250 5.90 31.69 3.83
N ARG A 251 7.09 31.50 3.27
CA ARG A 251 8.28 32.29 3.59
C ARG A 251 8.97 32.83 2.35
N GLY A 252 9.72 33.91 2.55
CA GLY A 252 10.54 34.50 1.48
C GLY A 252 11.60 33.54 0.94
N PRO A 253 12.06 33.71 -0.30
CA PRO A 253 13.07 32.85 -0.90
C PRO A 253 14.39 32.82 -0.11
N ASP A 254 14.72 33.91 0.55
CA ASP A 254 15.97 34.13 1.30
C ASP A 254 15.82 33.81 2.81
N ASP A 255 14.67 33.32 3.23
CA ASP A 255 14.45 33.01 4.65
C ASP A 255 15.31 31.80 5.09
N ALA A 256 15.89 31.94 6.28
CA ALA A 256 16.75 30.91 6.90
C ALA A 256 16.06 29.54 7.00
N ILE A 257 14.74 29.49 7.07
CA ILE A 257 13.95 28.27 7.13
C ILE A 257 14.13 27.40 5.85
N ASN A 258 14.52 28.00 4.72
CA ASN A 258 14.80 27.28 3.50
C ASN A 258 16.09 26.48 3.61
N ARG A 259 17.07 26.97 4.40
CA ARG A 259 18.29 26.20 4.74
C ARG A 259 17.92 25.16 5.77
N ARG A 260 17.77 23.91 5.33
CA ARG A 260 17.38 22.79 6.20
C ARG A 260 17.98 21.48 5.73
N ILE A 261 18.14 20.58 6.66
CA ILE A 261 18.43 19.17 6.37
C ILE A 261 17.16 18.38 6.70
N SER A 262 16.72 17.55 5.76
CA SER A 262 15.58 16.68 5.92
C SER A 262 16.05 15.22 5.94
N LEU A 263 15.74 14.52 7.02
CA LEU A 263 15.84 13.07 7.13
C LEU A 263 14.44 12.50 6.93
N LEU A 264 14.28 11.65 5.96
CA LEU A 264 13.02 10.95 5.69
C LEU A 264 13.22 9.47 5.97
N VAL A 265 12.60 8.98 7.03
CA VAL A 265 12.48 7.56 7.32
C VAL A 265 11.40 7.01 6.41
N LEU A 266 11.81 6.26 5.40
CA LEU A 266 10.94 5.81 4.31
C LEU A 266 9.98 4.72 4.78
N ASN A 267 8.76 4.76 4.30
CA ASN A 267 7.87 3.60 4.35
C ASN A 267 8.21 2.62 3.22
N GLN A 268 7.68 1.41 3.28
CA GLN A 268 7.97 0.35 2.32
C GLN A 268 7.63 0.75 0.87
N GLN A 269 6.60 1.56 0.69
CA GLN A 269 6.19 2.04 -0.64
C GLN A 269 7.20 3.05 -1.21
N ALA A 270 7.71 3.95 -0.37
CA ALA A 270 8.68 4.98 -0.76
C ALA A 270 10.12 4.43 -0.89
N GLU A 271 10.41 3.27 -0.30
CA GLU A 271 11.69 2.57 -0.51
C GLU A 271 11.79 1.92 -1.90
N GLN A 272 10.65 1.58 -2.50
CA GLN A 272 10.58 0.90 -3.80
C GLN A 272 10.42 1.87 -4.97
N ALA A 273 10.11 3.14 -4.70
CA ALA A 273 9.93 4.20 -5.70
C ALA A 273 11.26 4.90 -6.02
#